data_8b41cc43ebc1f1ddda1b159601743fff
#
_entry.id   8b41cc43ebc1f1ddda1b159601743fff
#
_cell.length_a   1.000
_cell.length_b   1.000
_cell.length_c   1.000
_cell.angle_alpha   90.00
_cell.angle_beta   90.00
_cell.angle_gamma   90.00
#
_symmetry.space_group_name_H-M   'P 1'
#
loop_
_entity.id
_entity.type
_entity.pdbx_description
1 polymer ?
#
loop_
_entity_poly.entity_id
_entity_poly.type
_entity_poly.pdbx_seq_one_letter_code
_entity_poly.pdbx_strand_id
1 'polypeptide(L)'
;MLEVMDAESVRRWVVVTRAALAARRAEIDALNVFPVPDGDTGTNMYLTLDQALHATRTEQERLGEEGSPRLDAEVAAMSRAALMSARGNSGVILSQLVRGVSDVIAGEHLTVVDAPAVARAIAQGARRARESVVRPQEGTILTVADATAAAAEQAAREGGSLGELTVAAVTAAREALARTPEQLQVLADAGVVDAGGAGYLLFIEALDRVVHDKGPAQHFAVDDFTLNTTLERRADWSHDGGDRAPAVGYDRDGHDGPAYEVMYLLREVPEEGVLVLRRELDGLGDSVVVSGAEDLTHVHVHTDDIGGVLQAGLAHGAPDRVVVTLLDTTPATPQRGVSLVACAAGPGIAEVITQAGAVSVPSGPGHRASAGELVAAVREGGTEEVILLPNDRDTRMAADVAAQAAAQEGRTVHVIGSTTAVQGLAALAVFDPGLTVTQNVLAMTRTAAATRHGGVTVAVKSGLTSGGACEIGDVLGVVAGDITIVGSDMDEVAREVLDTITGTGAELVTVVVGEDAPDGLVERLTARVESQRVEVEVIDGGQPHYPLLFGVE
;
A
#
# COMPACT_ATOMS: atom_id res chain seq x y z
N MET A 1 0.94 25.47 21.62
CA MET A 1 0.51 24.27 22.36
C MET A 1 -1.00 24.34 22.50
N LEU A 2 -1.73 23.28 22.12
CA LEU A 2 -3.18 23.23 22.22
C LEU A 2 -3.60 22.89 23.66
N GLU A 3 -4.65 23.53 24.15
CA GLU A 3 -5.31 23.15 25.41
C GLU A 3 -6.41 22.11 25.20
N VAL A 4 -7.03 22.14 24.02
CA VAL A 4 -8.07 21.21 23.56
C VAL A 4 -7.87 20.92 22.07
N MET A 5 -8.39 19.80 21.61
CA MET A 5 -8.44 19.45 20.19
C MET A 5 -9.86 19.58 19.66
N ASP A 6 -10.01 20.30 18.58
CA ASP A 6 -11.23 20.41 17.77
C ASP A 6 -11.18 19.50 16.54
N ALA A 7 -12.18 19.55 15.69
CA ALA A 7 -12.25 18.74 14.47
C ALA A 7 -11.04 18.97 13.52
N GLU A 8 -10.54 20.21 13.43
CA GLU A 8 -9.38 20.51 12.59
C GLU A 8 -8.11 19.88 13.15
N SER A 9 -7.88 19.97 14.44
CA SER A 9 -6.73 19.37 15.14
C SER A 9 -6.76 17.83 15.03
N VAL A 10 -7.93 17.22 15.16
CA VAL A 10 -8.09 15.76 14.99
C VAL A 10 -7.81 15.34 13.54
N ARG A 11 -8.33 16.05 12.54
CA ARG A 11 -8.00 15.79 11.13
C ARG A 11 -6.50 15.92 10.88
N ARG A 12 -5.88 16.97 11.42
CA ARG A 12 -4.45 17.20 11.31
C ARG A 12 -3.67 16.03 11.92
N TRP A 13 -4.09 15.50 13.07
CA TRP A 13 -3.48 14.33 13.67
C TRP A 13 -3.50 13.10 12.74
N VAL A 14 -4.67 12.80 12.16
CA VAL A 14 -4.79 11.64 11.24
C VAL A 14 -3.93 11.81 9.99
N VAL A 15 -3.90 13.01 9.40
CA VAL A 15 -3.07 13.32 8.21
C VAL A 15 -1.58 13.19 8.54
N VAL A 16 -1.15 13.68 9.71
CA VAL A 16 0.24 13.57 10.20
C VAL A 16 0.62 12.12 10.44
N THR A 17 -0.26 11.34 11.08
CA THR A 17 -0.04 9.89 11.29
C THR A 17 0.13 9.15 9.96
N ARG A 18 -0.78 9.42 9.00
CA ARG A 18 -0.67 8.84 7.65
C ARG A 18 0.66 9.17 6.98
N ALA A 19 1.10 10.42 7.07
CA ALA A 19 2.38 10.86 6.49
C ALA A 19 3.58 10.18 7.17
N ALA A 20 3.55 10.03 8.50
CA ALA A 20 4.58 9.34 9.27
C ALA A 20 4.65 7.85 8.90
N LEU A 21 3.50 7.16 8.83
CA LEU A 21 3.43 5.76 8.41
C LEU A 21 3.94 5.60 6.97
N ALA A 22 3.56 6.48 6.04
CA ALA A 22 4.05 6.45 4.66
C ALA A 22 5.58 6.57 4.58
N ALA A 23 6.16 7.51 5.36
CA ALA A 23 7.60 7.78 5.38
C ALA A 23 8.42 6.64 5.99
N ARG A 24 7.85 5.92 6.99
CA ARG A 24 8.54 4.87 7.74
C ARG A 24 8.06 3.45 7.40
N ARG A 25 7.21 3.31 6.38
CA ARG A 25 6.58 2.04 6.00
C ARG A 25 7.59 0.92 5.85
N ALA A 26 8.61 1.10 5.01
CA ALA A 26 9.62 0.08 4.74
C ALA A 26 10.46 -0.28 5.99
N GLU A 27 10.70 0.68 6.90
CA GLU A 27 11.40 0.42 8.15
C GLU A 27 10.57 -0.46 9.09
N ILE A 28 9.24 -0.20 9.17
CA ILE A 28 8.32 -1.01 9.97
C ILE A 28 8.16 -2.40 9.36
N ASP A 29 8.05 -2.50 8.03
CA ASP A 29 7.97 -3.77 7.32
C ASP A 29 9.22 -4.64 7.60
N ALA A 30 10.41 -4.03 7.65
CA ALA A 30 11.66 -4.72 7.99
C ALA A 30 11.74 -5.23 9.45
N LEU A 31 10.92 -4.71 10.37
CA LEU A 31 10.83 -5.18 11.75
C LEU A 31 9.86 -6.36 11.90
N ASN A 32 9.08 -6.69 10.87
CA ASN A 32 7.99 -7.64 10.96
C ASN A 32 8.49 -9.09 10.98
N VAL A 33 8.64 -9.64 12.17
CA VAL A 33 9.04 -11.05 12.40
C VAL A 33 7.98 -11.83 13.21
N PHE A 34 6.89 -11.18 13.61
CA PHE A 34 5.81 -11.78 14.39
C PHE A 34 4.44 -11.15 14.06
N PRO A 35 3.33 -11.91 14.00
CA PRO A 35 3.25 -13.39 14.16
C PRO A 35 3.78 -14.16 12.96
N VAL A 36 3.80 -13.56 11.77
CA VAL A 36 4.34 -14.10 10.52
C VAL A 36 5.35 -13.10 9.97
N PRO A 37 6.54 -13.51 9.56
CA PRO A 37 7.56 -12.61 9.00
C PRO A 37 7.33 -12.32 7.51
N ASP A 38 6.15 -11.77 7.17
CA ASP A 38 5.73 -11.43 5.81
C ASP A 38 6.15 -10.03 5.36
N GLY A 39 6.70 -9.22 6.30
CA GLY A 39 7.27 -7.91 5.99
C GLY A 39 6.25 -6.88 5.53
N ASP A 40 5.03 -6.92 6.01
CA ASP A 40 3.93 -6.08 5.53
C ASP A 40 3.23 -5.21 6.59
N THR A 41 3.65 -5.28 7.86
CA THR A 41 3.03 -4.56 8.99
C THR A 41 2.89 -3.06 8.74
N GLY A 42 3.95 -2.39 8.30
CA GLY A 42 3.94 -0.94 8.01
C GLY A 42 3.05 -0.63 6.81
N THR A 43 3.11 -1.47 5.79
CA THR A 43 2.26 -1.40 4.60
C THR A 43 0.78 -1.54 4.97
N ASN A 44 0.42 -2.54 5.78
CA ASN A 44 -0.95 -2.79 6.22
C ASN A 44 -1.51 -1.64 7.07
N MET A 45 -0.72 -1.11 8.01
CA MET A 45 -1.12 0.04 8.83
C MET A 45 -1.31 1.30 7.97
N TYR A 46 -0.37 1.58 7.06
CA TYR A 46 -0.46 2.72 6.14
C TYR A 46 -1.70 2.62 5.24
N LEU A 47 -1.89 1.49 4.55
CA LEU A 47 -3.01 1.32 3.61
C LEU A 47 -4.36 1.35 4.32
N THR A 48 -4.46 0.79 5.52
CA THR A 48 -5.68 0.84 6.34
C THR A 48 -6.07 2.30 6.62
N LEU A 49 -5.13 3.13 7.06
CA LEU A 49 -5.39 4.54 7.36
C LEU A 49 -5.61 5.40 6.12
N ASP A 50 -4.85 5.16 5.05
CA ASP A 50 -4.93 5.88 3.77
C ASP A 50 -6.30 5.66 3.10
N GLN A 51 -6.74 4.41 3.02
CA GLN A 51 -8.06 4.07 2.46
C GLN A 51 -9.21 4.58 3.33
N ALA A 52 -9.05 4.55 4.66
CA ALA A 52 -10.03 5.12 5.57
C ALA A 52 -10.22 6.63 5.36
N LEU A 53 -9.11 7.37 5.22
CA LEU A 53 -9.13 8.80 4.91
C LEU A 53 -9.81 9.09 3.57
N HIS A 54 -9.47 8.30 2.53
CA HIS A 54 -10.05 8.46 1.20
C HIS A 54 -11.56 8.20 1.22
N ALA A 55 -12.00 7.08 1.81
CA ALA A 55 -13.41 6.72 1.91
C ALA A 55 -14.23 7.77 2.69
N THR A 56 -13.67 8.31 3.79
CA THR A 56 -14.33 9.36 4.57
C THR A 56 -14.52 10.64 3.75
N ARG A 57 -13.52 11.06 2.97
CA ARG A 57 -13.61 12.23 2.08
C ARG A 57 -14.64 12.03 0.98
N THR A 58 -14.60 10.89 0.30
CA THR A 58 -15.55 10.57 -0.78
C THR A 58 -16.98 10.58 -0.29
N GLU A 59 -17.24 10.06 0.91
CA GLU A 59 -18.58 10.07 1.50
C GLU A 59 -19.04 11.50 1.88
N GLN A 60 -18.14 12.33 2.42
CA GLN A 60 -18.42 13.74 2.68
C GLN A 60 -18.76 14.51 1.40
N GLU A 61 -17.99 14.32 0.34
CA GLU A 61 -18.25 14.92 -0.99
C GLU A 61 -19.60 14.46 -1.55
N ARG A 62 -19.93 13.16 -1.43
CA ARG A 62 -21.21 12.58 -1.87
C ARG A 62 -22.41 13.17 -1.14
N LEU A 63 -22.26 13.45 0.15
CA LEU A 63 -23.33 14.03 0.98
C LEU A 63 -23.51 15.53 0.73
N GLY A 64 -22.61 16.19 -0.01
CA GLY A 64 -22.70 17.61 -0.35
C GLY A 64 -22.60 18.51 0.89
N GLU A 65 -21.94 18.03 1.93
CA GLU A 65 -21.70 18.80 3.14
C GLU A 65 -20.67 19.91 2.88
N GLU A 66 -21.11 21.07 2.43
CA GLU A 66 -20.34 22.32 2.34
C GLU A 66 -20.05 22.95 3.73
N GLY A 67 -20.11 22.18 4.79
CA GLY A 67 -19.81 22.61 6.16
C GLY A 67 -18.77 21.71 6.80
N SER A 68 -17.99 22.24 7.76
CA SER A 68 -17.12 21.42 8.58
C SER A 68 -17.97 20.38 9.32
N PRO A 69 -17.84 19.08 9.04
CA PRO A 69 -18.63 18.08 9.74
C PRO A 69 -18.36 18.16 11.25
N ARG A 70 -19.37 17.79 12.05
CA ARG A 70 -19.18 17.72 13.50
C ARG A 70 -18.12 16.68 13.83
N LEU A 71 -17.29 16.96 14.83
CA LEU A 71 -16.19 16.10 15.25
C LEU A 71 -16.65 14.66 15.52
N ASP A 72 -17.76 14.47 16.24
CA ASP A 72 -18.33 13.16 16.57
C ASP A 72 -18.71 12.35 15.33
N ALA A 73 -19.34 12.99 14.34
CA ALA A 73 -19.73 12.35 13.09
C ALA A 73 -18.49 11.98 12.23
N GLU A 74 -17.48 12.85 12.19
CA GLU A 74 -16.26 12.64 11.42
C GLU A 74 -15.43 11.47 11.96
N VAL A 75 -15.23 11.39 13.28
CA VAL A 75 -14.49 10.27 13.87
C VAL A 75 -15.25 8.96 13.78
N ALA A 76 -16.59 8.97 13.85
CA ALA A 76 -17.42 7.79 13.63
C ALA A 76 -17.27 7.27 12.18
N ALA A 77 -17.33 8.16 11.18
CA ALA A 77 -17.14 7.81 9.77
C ALA A 77 -15.72 7.24 9.53
N MET A 78 -14.70 7.88 10.10
CA MET A 78 -13.31 7.43 10.00
C MET A 78 -13.12 6.04 10.63
N SER A 79 -13.69 5.80 11.80
CA SER A 79 -13.61 4.51 12.49
C SER A 79 -14.25 3.38 11.66
N ARG A 80 -15.44 3.63 11.10
CA ARG A 80 -16.11 2.68 10.20
C ARG A 80 -15.27 2.41 8.94
N ALA A 81 -14.74 3.46 8.33
CA ALA A 81 -13.90 3.34 7.14
C ALA A 81 -12.60 2.57 7.44
N ALA A 82 -11.95 2.81 8.58
CA ALA A 82 -10.76 2.08 9.01
C ALA A 82 -11.03 0.58 9.20
N LEU A 83 -12.17 0.22 9.80
CA LEU A 83 -12.56 -1.18 9.94
C LEU A 83 -12.80 -1.85 8.59
N MET A 84 -13.46 -1.18 7.66
CA MET A 84 -13.78 -1.71 6.34
C MET A 84 -12.55 -1.83 5.41
N SER A 85 -11.51 -1.05 5.66
CA SER A 85 -10.27 -1.06 4.90
C SER A 85 -9.11 -1.76 5.62
N ALA A 86 -9.36 -2.33 6.80
CA ALA A 86 -8.36 -3.02 7.58
C ALA A 86 -7.70 -4.17 6.79
N ARG A 87 -6.36 -4.24 6.85
CA ARG A 87 -5.56 -5.25 6.18
C ARG A 87 -4.62 -5.91 7.18
N GLY A 88 -4.51 -7.23 7.14
CA GLY A 88 -3.71 -8.02 8.04
C GLY A 88 -4.05 -7.79 9.51
N ASN A 89 -3.38 -8.49 10.41
CA ASN A 89 -3.54 -8.31 11.86
C ASN A 89 -3.29 -6.87 12.30
N SER A 90 -2.24 -6.24 11.75
CA SER A 90 -1.81 -4.90 12.13
C SER A 90 -2.85 -3.84 11.78
N GLY A 91 -3.47 -3.94 10.59
CA GLY A 91 -4.55 -3.05 10.16
C GLY A 91 -5.82 -3.24 10.98
N VAL A 92 -6.18 -4.48 11.31
CA VAL A 92 -7.35 -4.76 12.16
C VAL A 92 -7.14 -4.19 13.56
N ILE A 93 -5.97 -4.39 14.18
CA ILE A 93 -5.64 -3.83 15.49
C ILE A 93 -5.66 -2.29 15.44
N LEU A 94 -5.06 -1.67 14.41
CA LEU A 94 -5.10 -0.23 14.21
C LEU A 94 -6.55 0.28 14.11
N SER A 95 -7.42 -0.42 13.38
CA SER A 95 -8.84 -0.06 13.28
C SER A 95 -9.54 -0.06 14.64
N GLN A 96 -9.16 -0.96 15.55
CA GLN A 96 -9.72 -1.01 16.92
C GLN A 96 -9.17 0.09 17.82
N LEU A 97 -7.91 0.49 17.65
CA LEU A 97 -7.33 1.67 18.31
C LEU A 97 -8.11 2.94 17.89
N VAL A 98 -8.31 3.12 16.58
CA VAL A 98 -9.13 4.25 16.05
C VAL A 98 -10.56 4.19 16.53
N ARG A 99 -11.15 3.00 16.61
CA ARG A 99 -12.50 2.81 17.13
C ARG A 99 -12.63 3.21 18.59
N GLY A 100 -11.68 2.86 19.44
CA GLY A 100 -11.72 3.26 20.84
C GLY A 100 -11.68 4.79 21.00
N VAL A 101 -10.94 5.49 20.16
CA VAL A 101 -10.98 6.96 20.08
C VAL A 101 -12.38 7.45 19.68
N SER A 102 -12.98 6.83 18.68
CA SER A 102 -14.33 7.14 18.23
C SER A 102 -15.41 6.87 19.30
N ASP A 103 -15.31 5.76 20.02
CA ASP A 103 -16.24 5.39 21.10
C ASP A 103 -16.35 6.50 22.16
N VAL A 104 -15.24 7.16 22.49
CA VAL A 104 -15.23 8.26 23.45
C VAL A 104 -15.76 9.54 22.82
N ILE A 105 -15.24 9.94 21.66
CA ILE A 105 -15.57 11.24 21.05
C ILE A 105 -17.02 11.25 20.54
N ALA A 106 -17.42 10.21 19.80
CA ALA A 106 -18.78 10.11 19.25
C ALA A 106 -19.80 9.68 20.30
N GLY A 107 -19.43 8.73 21.19
CA GLY A 107 -20.35 8.25 22.24
C GLY A 107 -20.69 9.32 23.29
N GLU A 108 -19.77 10.23 23.59
CA GLU A 108 -19.99 11.36 24.48
C GLU A 108 -20.42 12.64 23.73
N HIS A 109 -20.59 12.61 22.42
CA HIS A 109 -20.93 13.74 21.54
C HIS A 109 -20.02 14.95 21.73
N LEU A 110 -18.72 14.72 21.86
CA LEU A 110 -17.75 15.76 22.12
C LEU A 110 -17.58 16.66 20.89
N THR A 111 -17.56 17.96 21.11
CA THR A 111 -17.24 18.98 20.09
C THR A 111 -15.78 19.42 20.15
N VAL A 112 -15.15 19.21 21.31
CA VAL A 112 -13.72 19.40 21.58
C VAL A 112 -13.25 18.30 22.52
N VAL A 113 -11.96 17.98 22.46
CA VAL A 113 -11.33 16.90 23.23
C VAL A 113 -10.26 17.51 24.12
N ASP A 114 -10.48 17.50 25.43
CA ASP A 114 -9.53 17.95 26.45
C ASP A 114 -8.58 16.82 26.90
N ALA A 115 -7.63 17.12 27.77
CA ALA A 115 -6.67 16.13 28.26
C ALA A 115 -7.34 14.88 28.89
N PRO A 116 -8.33 15.00 29.80
CA PRO A 116 -9.06 13.84 30.31
C PRO A 116 -9.75 13.01 29.22
N ALA A 117 -10.34 13.64 28.20
CA ALA A 117 -11.00 12.95 27.11
C ALA A 117 -9.98 12.23 26.19
N VAL A 118 -8.81 12.85 25.91
CA VAL A 118 -7.72 12.19 25.20
C VAL A 118 -7.21 10.96 25.95
N ALA A 119 -7.03 11.06 27.28
CA ALA A 119 -6.62 9.92 28.10
C ALA A 119 -7.63 8.75 28.00
N ARG A 120 -8.93 9.05 28.13
CA ARG A 120 -9.99 8.04 27.96
C ARG A 120 -10.00 7.43 26.57
N ALA A 121 -9.79 8.25 25.52
CA ALA A 121 -9.76 7.81 24.14
C ALA A 121 -8.60 6.84 23.87
N ILE A 122 -7.40 7.17 24.34
CA ILE A 122 -6.22 6.29 24.25
C ILE A 122 -6.46 4.98 25.03
N ALA A 123 -6.99 5.06 26.25
CA ALA A 123 -7.26 3.88 27.07
C ALA A 123 -8.36 3.00 26.46
N GLN A 124 -9.40 3.59 25.87
CA GLN A 124 -10.44 2.84 25.18
C GLN A 124 -9.89 2.15 23.92
N GLY A 125 -9.00 2.84 23.18
CA GLY A 125 -8.30 2.27 22.04
C GLY A 125 -7.49 1.02 22.42
N ALA A 126 -6.65 1.11 23.46
CA ALA A 126 -5.87 0.00 23.95
C ALA A 126 -6.75 -1.19 24.38
N ARG A 127 -7.83 -0.93 25.12
CA ARG A 127 -8.79 -1.99 25.51
C ARG A 127 -9.41 -2.67 24.29
N ARG A 128 -9.95 -1.89 23.31
CA ARG A 128 -10.55 -2.44 22.10
C ARG A 128 -9.56 -3.29 21.29
N ALA A 129 -8.34 -2.81 21.14
CA ALA A 129 -7.28 -3.55 20.45
C ALA A 129 -7.00 -4.88 21.14
N ARG A 130 -6.83 -4.89 22.45
CA ARG A 130 -6.58 -6.12 23.23
C ARG A 130 -7.76 -7.08 23.19
N GLU A 131 -8.99 -6.57 23.33
CA GLU A 131 -10.21 -7.39 23.27
C GLU A 131 -10.46 -8.00 21.88
N SER A 132 -9.92 -7.42 20.80
CA SER A 132 -10.09 -7.94 19.45
C SER A 132 -9.26 -9.21 19.18
N VAL A 133 -8.14 -9.37 19.88
CA VAL A 133 -7.23 -10.51 19.74
C VAL A 133 -7.64 -11.64 20.67
N VAL A 134 -7.79 -12.85 20.15
CA VAL A 134 -8.26 -14.00 20.93
C VAL A 134 -7.19 -14.45 21.93
N ARG A 135 -5.92 -14.46 21.52
CA ARG A 135 -4.76 -14.83 22.37
C ARG A 135 -3.75 -13.69 22.39
N PRO A 136 -3.98 -12.61 23.20
CA PRO A 136 -3.06 -11.49 23.26
C PRO A 136 -1.66 -11.91 23.71
N GLN A 137 -0.64 -11.47 22.98
CA GLN A 137 0.76 -11.71 23.31
C GLN A 137 1.40 -10.44 23.88
N GLU A 138 2.19 -10.58 24.93
CA GLU A 138 3.02 -9.50 25.45
C GLU A 138 4.25 -9.28 24.57
N GLY A 139 4.79 -8.06 24.60
CA GLY A 139 5.89 -7.67 23.71
C GLY A 139 5.42 -7.29 22.31
N THR A 140 4.15 -6.93 22.15
CA THR A 140 3.55 -6.51 20.86
C THR A 140 2.95 -5.11 20.95
N ILE A 141 2.36 -4.63 19.85
CA ILE A 141 1.57 -3.37 19.79
C ILE A 141 0.60 -3.24 20.97
N LEU A 142 0.05 -4.35 21.46
CA LEU A 142 -0.89 -4.34 22.59
C LEU A 142 -0.20 -3.88 23.88
N THR A 143 0.99 -4.37 24.16
CA THR A 143 1.79 -3.95 25.33
C THR A 143 2.18 -2.48 25.25
N VAL A 144 2.55 -2.01 24.06
CA VAL A 144 2.90 -0.59 23.83
C VAL A 144 1.67 0.30 24.02
N ALA A 145 0.50 -0.12 23.51
CA ALA A 145 -0.75 0.62 23.68
C ALA A 145 -1.20 0.69 25.15
N ASP A 146 -1.09 -0.41 25.90
CA ASP A 146 -1.45 -0.45 27.32
C ASP A 146 -0.53 0.46 28.16
N ALA A 147 0.78 0.45 27.91
CA ALA A 147 1.72 1.32 28.60
C ALA A 147 1.44 2.81 28.30
N THR A 148 1.13 3.12 27.05
CA THR A 148 0.73 4.46 26.61
C THR A 148 -0.55 4.92 27.32
N ALA A 149 -1.55 4.05 27.38
CA ALA A 149 -2.82 4.32 28.03
C ALA A 149 -2.64 4.60 29.54
N ALA A 150 -1.86 3.78 30.23
CA ALA A 150 -1.57 3.94 31.65
C ALA A 150 -0.89 5.28 31.95
N ALA A 151 0.07 5.70 31.13
CA ALA A 151 0.77 6.97 31.27
C ALA A 151 -0.15 8.18 31.00
N ALA A 152 -1.00 8.10 29.94
CA ALA A 152 -1.94 9.14 29.62
C ALA A 152 -3.00 9.32 30.74
N GLU A 153 -3.55 8.22 31.27
CA GLU A 153 -4.50 8.25 32.38
C GLU A 153 -3.85 8.80 33.66
N GLN A 154 -2.58 8.46 33.94
CA GLN A 154 -1.87 8.99 35.10
C GLN A 154 -1.67 10.50 34.99
N ALA A 155 -1.19 11.00 33.85
CA ALA A 155 -1.02 12.43 33.60
C ALA A 155 -2.34 13.19 33.76
N ALA A 156 -3.45 12.63 33.24
CA ALA A 156 -4.78 13.24 33.39
C ALA A 156 -5.26 13.25 34.84
N ARG A 157 -5.06 12.17 35.62
CA ARG A 157 -5.40 12.11 37.05
C ARG A 157 -4.61 13.12 37.88
N GLU A 158 -3.39 13.42 37.51
CA GLU A 158 -2.54 14.42 38.15
C GLU A 158 -2.89 15.86 37.76
N GLY A 159 -3.85 16.05 36.87
CA GLY A 159 -4.30 17.36 36.39
C GLY A 159 -3.35 17.99 35.37
N GLY A 160 -2.53 17.15 34.70
CA GLY A 160 -1.62 17.58 33.64
C GLY A 160 -2.36 18.18 32.44
N SER A 161 -1.71 19.14 31.78
CA SER A 161 -2.17 19.72 30.52
C SER A 161 -2.16 18.69 29.40
N LEU A 162 -2.83 18.97 28.29
CA LEU A 162 -2.83 18.11 27.10
C LEU A 162 -1.39 17.87 26.58
N GLY A 163 -0.53 18.90 26.61
CA GLY A 163 0.87 18.76 26.21
C GLY A 163 1.68 17.86 27.13
N GLU A 164 1.50 17.95 28.45
CA GLU A 164 2.18 17.07 29.42
C GLU A 164 1.72 15.62 29.27
N LEU A 165 0.41 15.41 29.03
CA LEU A 165 -0.16 14.09 28.77
C LEU A 165 0.46 13.46 27.51
N THR A 166 0.55 14.19 26.40
CA THR A 166 1.09 13.62 25.15
C THR A 166 2.57 13.30 25.25
N VAL A 167 3.35 14.12 25.97
CA VAL A 167 4.76 13.83 26.25
C VAL A 167 4.92 12.57 27.10
N ALA A 168 4.09 12.40 28.14
CA ALA A 168 4.09 11.20 28.99
C ALA A 168 3.71 9.96 28.17
N ALA A 169 2.70 10.06 27.32
CA ALA A 169 2.24 8.99 26.44
C ALA A 169 3.35 8.55 25.45
N VAL A 170 4.01 9.49 24.77
CA VAL A 170 5.14 9.20 23.86
C VAL A 170 6.30 8.55 24.60
N THR A 171 6.64 9.06 25.78
CA THR A 171 7.74 8.51 26.58
C THR A 171 7.47 7.07 26.96
N ALA A 172 6.27 6.77 27.47
CA ALA A 172 5.88 5.42 27.85
C ALA A 172 5.80 4.46 26.64
N ALA A 173 5.30 4.96 25.49
CA ALA A 173 5.27 4.17 24.27
C ALA A 173 6.68 3.78 23.80
N ARG A 174 7.63 4.71 23.81
CA ARG A 174 9.05 4.45 23.44
C ARG A 174 9.71 3.44 24.38
N GLU A 175 9.53 3.62 25.69
CA GLU A 175 10.08 2.71 26.70
C GLU A 175 9.48 1.29 26.59
N ALA A 176 8.16 1.19 26.36
CA ALA A 176 7.50 -0.08 26.16
C ALA A 176 7.98 -0.76 24.88
N LEU A 177 8.07 -0.01 23.76
CA LEU A 177 8.57 -0.53 22.48
C LEU A 177 10.00 -1.06 22.61
N ALA A 178 10.89 -0.34 23.27
CA ALA A 178 12.28 -0.77 23.47
C ALA A 178 12.39 -2.08 24.27
N ARG A 179 11.39 -2.38 25.12
CA ARG A 179 11.34 -3.61 25.93
C ARG A 179 10.60 -4.78 25.29
N THR A 180 10.00 -4.62 24.11
CA THR A 180 9.29 -5.71 23.42
C THR A 180 10.16 -6.95 23.19
N PRO A 181 11.49 -6.85 22.87
CA PRO A 181 12.35 -8.03 22.75
C PRO A 181 12.58 -8.78 24.07
N GLU A 182 12.41 -8.11 25.22
CA GLU A 182 12.52 -8.78 26.53
C GLU A 182 11.28 -9.62 26.87
N GLN A 183 10.16 -9.38 26.17
CA GLN A 183 8.86 -9.99 26.44
C GLN A 183 8.46 -11.03 25.39
N LEU A 184 9.00 -10.95 24.19
CA LEU A 184 8.70 -11.84 23.07
C LEU A 184 10.00 -12.37 22.44
N GLN A 185 10.28 -13.66 22.65
CA GLN A 185 11.56 -14.28 22.32
C GLN A 185 11.92 -14.15 20.83
N VAL A 186 10.96 -14.27 19.91
CA VAL A 186 11.20 -14.13 18.46
C VAL A 186 11.78 -12.76 18.10
N LEU A 187 11.39 -11.69 18.81
CA LEU A 187 11.94 -10.35 18.62
C LEU A 187 13.38 -10.27 19.14
N ALA A 188 13.65 -10.91 20.28
CA ALA A 188 15.01 -10.99 20.83
C ALA A 188 15.96 -11.75 19.90
N ASP A 189 15.52 -12.88 19.35
CA ASP A 189 16.29 -13.71 18.43
C ASP A 189 16.58 -12.97 17.11
N ALA A 190 15.62 -12.18 16.61
CA ALA A 190 15.80 -11.34 15.45
C ALA A 190 16.55 -10.03 15.72
N GLY A 191 16.71 -9.64 17.00
CA GLY A 191 17.37 -8.37 17.38
C GLY A 191 16.57 -7.12 17.00
N VAL A 192 15.24 -7.21 16.94
CA VAL A 192 14.33 -6.13 16.54
C VAL A 192 13.28 -5.84 17.61
N VAL A 193 12.63 -4.68 17.51
CA VAL A 193 11.43 -4.35 18.29
C VAL A 193 10.18 -4.74 17.52
N ASP A 194 9.02 -4.74 18.22
CA ASP A 194 7.74 -5.06 17.57
C ASP A 194 7.35 -4.07 16.48
N ALA A 195 7.08 -4.57 15.28
CA ALA A 195 6.72 -3.76 14.11
C ALA A 195 5.40 -2.99 14.32
N GLY A 196 4.38 -3.66 14.85
CA GLY A 196 3.09 -3.04 15.16
C GLY A 196 3.21 -1.94 16.22
N GLY A 197 4.01 -2.19 17.27
CA GLY A 197 4.34 -1.21 18.31
C GLY A 197 5.08 0.01 17.75
N ALA A 198 6.00 -0.20 16.80
CA ALA A 198 6.70 0.88 16.11
C ALA A 198 5.71 1.76 15.31
N GLY A 199 4.78 1.15 14.58
CA GLY A 199 3.72 1.88 13.88
C GLY A 199 2.78 2.63 14.83
N TYR A 200 2.43 2.04 15.96
CA TYR A 200 1.62 2.71 16.98
C TYR A 200 2.35 3.88 17.64
N LEU A 201 3.65 3.78 17.86
CA LEU A 201 4.45 4.91 18.36
C LEU A 201 4.32 6.12 17.43
N LEU A 202 4.36 5.94 16.10
CA LEU A 202 4.17 7.04 15.14
C LEU A 202 2.78 7.67 15.28
N PHE A 203 1.74 6.89 15.57
CA PHE A 203 0.39 7.40 15.82
C PHE A 203 0.35 8.33 17.04
N ILE A 204 1.03 7.98 18.13
CA ILE A 204 1.09 8.79 19.35
C ILE A 204 2.03 9.99 19.18
N GLU A 205 3.18 9.84 18.52
CA GLU A 205 4.09 10.95 18.21
C GLU A 205 3.42 12.01 17.32
N ALA A 206 2.60 11.57 16.37
CA ALA A 206 1.80 12.48 15.54
C ALA A 206 0.81 13.31 16.38
N LEU A 207 0.19 12.70 17.40
CA LEU A 207 -0.67 13.40 18.35
C LEU A 207 0.11 14.47 19.12
N ASP A 208 1.24 14.11 19.71
CA ASP A 208 2.11 15.03 20.46
C ASP A 208 2.57 16.20 19.57
N ARG A 209 2.92 15.90 18.33
CA ARG A 209 3.34 16.93 17.38
C ARG A 209 2.23 17.93 17.07
N VAL A 210 1.00 17.48 16.89
CA VAL A 210 -0.16 18.35 16.65
C VAL A 210 -0.45 19.20 17.88
N VAL A 211 -0.44 18.62 19.08
CA VAL A 211 -0.71 19.31 20.33
C VAL A 211 0.32 20.42 20.60
N HIS A 212 1.58 20.17 20.28
CA HIS A 212 2.65 21.16 20.45
C HIS A 212 2.84 22.11 19.27
N ASP A 213 1.98 22.02 18.24
CA ASP A 213 2.04 22.86 17.03
C ASP A 213 3.42 22.93 16.38
N LYS A 214 4.06 21.79 16.20
CA LYS A 214 5.41 21.67 15.62
C LYS A 214 5.43 21.85 14.09
N GLY A 215 4.69 22.84 13.56
CA GLY A 215 4.66 23.23 12.16
C GLY A 215 3.70 22.45 11.26
N PRO A 216 3.45 22.91 10.02
CA PRO A 216 2.54 22.26 9.07
C PRO A 216 3.07 20.92 8.60
N ALA A 217 2.17 20.00 8.23
CA ALA A 217 2.47 18.64 7.77
C ALA A 217 3.45 18.57 6.57
N GLN A 218 3.57 19.66 5.80
CA GLN A 218 4.46 19.77 4.65
C GLN A 218 5.95 19.94 5.00
N HIS A 219 6.29 20.13 6.28
CA HIS A 219 7.65 20.35 6.77
C HIS A 219 8.13 19.24 7.70
N PHE A 220 7.58 18.03 7.55
CA PHE A 220 8.11 16.86 8.24
C PHE A 220 9.43 16.47 7.61
N ALA A 221 10.54 16.89 8.20
CA ALA A 221 11.79 16.20 8.00
C ALA A 221 11.60 14.76 8.51
N VAL A 222 11.88 13.78 7.65
CA VAL A 222 11.82 12.35 7.98
C VAL A 222 12.61 12.03 9.26
N ASP A 223 13.60 12.86 9.57
CA ASP A 223 14.49 12.76 10.74
C ASP A 223 13.83 13.13 12.09
N ASP A 224 12.67 13.78 12.10
CA ASP A 224 11.99 14.18 13.34
C ASP A 224 11.27 13.02 14.06
N PHE A 225 11.01 11.90 13.35
CA PHE A 225 10.48 10.67 13.92
C PHE A 225 11.61 9.64 14.05
N THR A 226 12.44 9.78 15.05
CA THR A 226 13.44 8.76 15.39
C THR A 226 12.75 7.57 16.04
N LEU A 227 12.39 6.58 15.22
CA LEU A 227 12.30 5.23 15.72
C LEU A 227 13.73 4.86 16.15
N ASN A 228 14.00 4.80 17.44
CA ASN A 228 15.23 4.21 17.96
C ASN A 228 15.11 2.68 17.80
N THR A 229 15.03 2.24 16.53
CA THR A 229 14.89 0.83 16.14
C THR A 229 16.23 0.11 16.15
N THR A 230 17.32 0.84 16.23
CA THR A 230 18.61 0.28 16.56
C THR A 230 18.72 0.24 18.09
N LEU A 231 18.47 -0.92 18.68
CA LEU A 231 19.34 -1.32 19.78
C LEU A 231 20.74 -0.97 19.30
N GLU A 232 21.41 -0.01 19.96
CA GLU A 232 22.84 0.23 19.72
C GLU A 232 23.44 -1.16 19.53
N ARG A 233 23.94 -1.44 18.31
CA ARG A 233 24.77 -2.62 18.12
C ARG A 233 25.82 -2.45 19.21
N ARG A 234 25.73 -3.29 20.25
CA ARG A 234 26.80 -3.34 21.24
C ARG A 234 28.07 -3.49 20.44
N ALA A 235 28.94 -2.51 20.52
CA ALA A 235 30.21 -2.42 19.80
C ALA A 235 31.20 -3.55 20.15
N ASP A 236 30.74 -4.62 20.76
CA ASP A 236 31.49 -5.77 21.28
C ASP A 236 31.33 -7.05 20.46
N TRP A 237 30.69 -7.01 19.29
CA TRP A 237 30.83 -8.11 18.34
C TRP A 237 32.06 -7.85 17.46
N SER A 238 33.25 -8.01 18.10
CA SER A 238 34.48 -8.25 17.38
C SER A 238 34.26 -9.49 16.51
N HIS A 239 34.39 -9.31 15.19
CA HIS A 239 34.55 -10.38 14.24
C HIS A 239 35.79 -11.18 14.65
N ASP A 240 35.60 -12.20 15.45
CA ASP A 240 36.53 -13.32 15.48
C ASP A 240 35.97 -14.36 14.49
N GLY A 241 36.78 -14.61 13.44
CA GLY A 241 36.39 -15.42 12.31
C GLY A 241 36.21 -16.89 12.75
N GLY A 242 35.09 -17.44 12.45
CA GLY A 242 34.89 -18.88 12.55
C GLY A 242 33.52 -19.23 13.14
N ASP A 243 32.73 -19.77 12.25
CA ASP A 243 31.46 -20.45 12.38
C ASP A 243 30.22 -19.60 12.08
N ARG A 244 29.63 -19.99 10.97
CA ARG A 244 28.27 -19.69 10.57
C ARG A 244 27.38 -19.79 11.80
N ALA A 245 26.59 -18.74 12.03
CA ALA A 245 25.37 -18.92 12.80
C ALA A 245 24.70 -20.20 12.31
N PRO A 246 24.22 -21.08 13.22
CA PRO A 246 23.47 -22.22 12.77
C PRO A 246 22.32 -21.65 11.95
N ALA A 247 22.32 -21.94 10.65
CA ALA A 247 21.10 -21.87 9.89
C ALA A 247 20.13 -22.71 10.72
N VAL A 248 19.10 -22.11 11.27
CA VAL A 248 17.97 -22.85 11.77
C VAL A 248 17.52 -23.60 10.54
N GLY A 249 17.91 -24.87 10.48
CA GLY A 249 17.55 -25.77 9.41
C GLY A 249 16.06 -25.99 9.55
N TYR A 250 15.29 -25.24 8.80
CA TYR A 250 13.90 -25.59 8.54
C TYR A 250 13.98 -26.87 7.71
N ASP A 251 13.62 -27.97 8.36
CA ASP A 251 13.44 -29.27 7.72
C ASP A 251 12.39 -29.07 6.61
N ARG A 252 12.62 -29.56 5.43
CA ARG A 252 11.79 -29.37 4.23
C ARG A 252 10.35 -29.90 4.37
N ASP A 253 9.99 -30.50 5.50
CA ASP A 253 8.67 -31.04 5.82
C ASP A 253 8.01 -30.39 7.06
N GLY A 254 8.54 -29.29 7.60
CA GLY A 254 8.08 -28.66 8.85
C GLY A 254 7.62 -27.22 8.67
N HIS A 255 6.47 -27.00 8.04
CA HIS A 255 5.71 -25.76 8.23
C HIS A 255 5.05 -25.84 9.63
N ASP A 256 5.60 -25.14 10.61
CA ASP A 256 5.07 -25.14 12.00
C ASP A 256 3.93 -24.10 12.19
N GLY A 257 3.39 -23.52 11.10
CA GLY A 257 2.31 -22.54 11.12
C GLY A 257 1.29 -22.73 9.99
N PRO A 258 0.10 -22.13 10.11
CA PRO A 258 -0.96 -22.19 9.09
C PRO A 258 -0.52 -21.58 7.77
N ALA A 259 -0.93 -22.23 6.66
CA ALA A 259 -0.55 -21.81 5.31
C ALA A 259 -1.38 -20.63 4.75
N TYR A 260 -2.54 -20.36 5.31
CA TYR A 260 -3.48 -19.38 4.76
C TYR A 260 -3.91 -18.34 5.79
N GLU A 261 -4.05 -17.10 5.32
CA GLU A 261 -4.80 -16.04 5.98
C GLU A 261 -6.21 -16.01 5.38
N VAL A 262 -7.24 -16.01 6.22
CA VAL A 262 -8.64 -15.87 5.81
C VAL A 262 -9.23 -14.65 6.48
N MET A 263 -9.72 -13.71 5.68
CA MET A 263 -10.41 -12.51 6.15
C MET A 263 -11.81 -12.43 5.56
N TYR A 264 -12.78 -11.97 6.34
CA TYR A 264 -14.12 -11.63 5.85
C TYR A 264 -14.88 -10.70 6.80
N LEU A 265 -15.95 -10.12 6.29
CA LEU A 265 -16.89 -9.30 7.07
C LEU A 265 -18.18 -10.07 7.29
N LEU A 266 -18.77 -9.93 8.47
CA LEU A 266 -20.15 -10.34 8.78
C LEU A 266 -20.96 -9.12 9.16
N ARG A 267 -22.27 -9.14 8.85
CA ARG A 267 -23.21 -8.08 9.22
C ARG A 267 -24.13 -8.53 10.34
N GLU A 268 -24.46 -7.58 11.23
CA GLU A 268 -25.50 -7.74 12.26
C GLU A 268 -25.30 -8.96 13.19
N VAL A 269 -24.03 -9.31 13.48
CA VAL A 269 -23.73 -10.40 14.42
C VAL A 269 -23.94 -9.88 15.85
N PRO A 270 -24.84 -10.49 16.64
CA PRO A 270 -25.03 -10.12 18.04
C PRO A 270 -23.74 -10.34 18.85
N GLU A 271 -23.52 -9.56 19.90
CA GLU A 271 -22.33 -9.65 20.76
C GLU A 271 -22.08 -11.08 21.29
N GLU A 272 -23.15 -11.79 21.68
CA GLU A 272 -23.07 -13.20 22.10
C GLU A 272 -22.58 -14.10 20.95
N GLY A 273 -23.01 -13.81 19.70
CA GLY A 273 -22.57 -14.52 18.48
C GLY A 273 -21.10 -14.27 18.20
N VAL A 274 -20.59 -13.07 18.39
CA VAL A 274 -19.16 -12.74 18.26
C VAL A 274 -18.32 -13.54 19.25
N LEU A 275 -18.78 -13.71 20.49
CA LEU A 275 -18.09 -14.52 21.51
C LEU A 275 -18.09 -16.03 21.18
N VAL A 276 -19.14 -16.52 20.54
CA VAL A 276 -19.20 -17.92 20.07
C VAL A 276 -18.25 -18.10 18.89
N LEU A 277 -18.35 -17.21 17.88
CA LEU A 277 -17.51 -17.23 16.69
C LEU A 277 -16.01 -17.21 17.04
N ARG A 278 -15.60 -16.36 17.99
CA ARG A 278 -14.21 -16.34 18.48
C ARG A 278 -13.72 -17.69 18.98
N ARG A 279 -14.55 -18.40 19.76
CA ARG A 279 -14.18 -19.72 20.30
C ARG A 279 -14.12 -20.80 19.23
N GLU A 280 -15.01 -20.72 18.24
CA GLU A 280 -15.01 -21.63 17.10
C GLU A 280 -13.75 -21.44 16.25
N LEU A 281 -13.41 -20.18 15.94
CA LEU A 281 -12.23 -19.84 15.14
C LEU A 281 -10.91 -20.14 15.88
N ASP A 282 -10.86 -20.00 17.21
CA ASP A 282 -9.69 -20.34 18.04
C ASP A 282 -9.33 -21.84 17.97
N GLY A 283 -10.32 -22.68 17.61
CA GLY A 283 -10.11 -24.11 17.38
C GLY A 283 -9.74 -24.47 15.94
N LEU A 284 -9.85 -23.52 14.99
CA LEU A 284 -9.63 -23.73 13.55
C LEU A 284 -8.33 -23.11 13.03
N GLY A 285 -7.67 -22.26 13.83
CA GLY A 285 -6.46 -21.59 13.42
C GLY A 285 -5.79 -20.82 14.54
N ASP A 286 -4.79 -20.04 14.18
CA ASP A 286 -4.12 -19.12 15.09
C ASP A 286 -4.18 -17.66 14.57
N SER A 287 -3.52 -16.74 15.29
CA SER A 287 -3.57 -15.29 14.96
C SER A 287 -5.00 -14.76 14.80
N VAL A 288 -5.95 -15.34 15.52
CA VAL A 288 -7.38 -15.04 15.39
C VAL A 288 -7.70 -13.65 15.94
N VAL A 289 -8.18 -12.78 15.06
CA VAL A 289 -8.68 -11.44 15.42
C VAL A 289 -10.14 -11.33 14.96
N VAL A 290 -11.04 -11.09 15.92
CA VAL A 290 -12.45 -10.84 15.62
C VAL A 290 -12.84 -9.51 16.25
N SER A 291 -13.17 -8.55 15.42
CA SER A 291 -13.49 -7.19 15.84
C SER A 291 -14.86 -6.78 15.29
N GLY A 292 -15.71 -6.24 16.16
CA GLY A 292 -17.04 -5.79 15.76
C GLY A 292 -17.19 -4.27 15.87
N ALA A 293 -17.94 -3.63 14.99
CA ALA A 293 -18.37 -2.24 15.06
C ALA A 293 -19.81 -2.12 14.58
N GLU A 294 -20.69 -1.65 15.46
CA GLU A 294 -22.13 -1.47 15.16
C GLU A 294 -22.73 -2.72 14.48
N ASP A 295 -22.93 -2.65 13.16
CA ASP A 295 -23.52 -3.70 12.33
C ASP A 295 -22.49 -4.58 11.61
N LEU A 296 -21.17 -4.34 11.80
CA LEU A 296 -20.10 -5.04 11.11
C LEU A 296 -19.18 -5.82 12.08
N THR A 297 -18.86 -7.05 11.74
CA THR A 297 -17.83 -7.85 12.41
C THR A 297 -16.78 -8.25 11.40
N HIS A 298 -15.53 -7.86 11.65
CA HIS A 298 -14.38 -8.25 10.85
C HIS A 298 -13.72 -9.48 11.46
N VAL A 299 -13.44 -10.47 10.64
CA VAL A 299 -12.77 -11.72 11.00
C VAL A 299 -11.46 -11.82 10.26
N HIS A 300 -10.41 -12.20 10.97
CA HIS A 300 -9.08 -12.51 10.45
C HIS A 300 -8.55 -13.75 11.17
N VAL A 301 -8.12 -14.75 10.44
CA VAL A 301 -7.64 -16.04 10.96
C VAL A 301 -6.53 -16.58 10.09
N HIS A 302 -5.45 -17.07 10.70
CA HIS A 302 -4.46 -17.91 10.02
C HIS A 302 -4.85 -19.38 10.18
N THR A 303 -5.00 -20.15 9.09
CA THR A 303 -5.56 -21.49 9.12
C THR A 303 -5.10 -22.36 7.95
N ASP A 304 -5.09 -23.67 8.16
CA ASP A 304 -5.02 -24.67 7.08
C ASP A 304 -6.42 -25.13 6.64
N ASP A 305 -7.46 -24.82 7.43
CA ASP A 305 -8.86 -25.17 7.15
C ASP A 305 -9.70 -23.95 6.75
N ILE A 306 -9.47 -23.44 5.53
CA ILE A 306 -10.26 -22.35 4.95
C ILE A 306 -11.77 -22.66 5.01
N GLY A 307 -12.14 -23.92 4.73
CA GLY A 307 -13.54 -24.36 4.69
C GLY A 307 -14.21 -24.26 6.05
N GLY A 308 -13.54 -24.72 7.11
CA GLY A 308 -14.01 -24.64 8.49
C GLY A 308 -14.18 -23.20 8.96
N VAL A 309 -13.23 -22.32 8.64
CA VAL A 309 -13.30 -20.89 9.00
C VAL A 309 -14.48 -20.20 8.31
N LEU A 310 -14.74 -20.48 7.04
CA LEU A 310 -15.88 -19.92 6.32
C LEU A 310 -17.21 -20.49 6.82
N GLN A 311 -17.28 -21.78 7.18
CA GLN A 311 -18.46 -22.40 7.77
C GLN A 311 -18.79 -21.82 9.15
N ALA A 312 -17.79 -21.57 9.98
CA ALA A 312 -17.97 -20.85 11.25
C ALA A 312 -18.60 -19.48 11.02
N GLY A 313 -18.11 -18.72 10.03
CA GLY A 313 -18.70 -17.44 9.65
C GLY A 313 -20.16 -17.57 9.19
N LEU A 314 -20.44 -18.54 8.31
CA LEU A 314 -21.79 -18.80 7.78
C LEU A 314 -22.82 -19.16 8.88
N ALA A 315 -22.40 -19.73 9.99
CA ALA A 315 -23.29 -20.00 11.13
C ALA A 315 -23.80 -18.73 11.82
N HIS A 316 -23.10 -17.61 11.66
CA HIS A 316 -23.42 -16.32 12.30
C HIS A 316 -23.89 -15.24 11.31
N GLY A 317 -23.77 -15.48 10.00
CA GLY A 317 -24.18 -14.54 8.95
C GLY A 317 -23.63 -14.94 7.59
N ALA A 318 -23.86 -14.11 6.57
CA ALA A 318 -23.27 -14.31 5.25
C ALA A 318 -21.90 -13.60 5.21
N PRO A 319 -20.77 -14.31 5.03
CA PRO A 319 -19.48 -13.68 4.83
C PRO A 319 -19.48 -12.82 3.56
N ASP A 320 -19.06 -11.55 3.73
CA ASP A 320 -18.87 -10.57 2.68
C ASP A 320 -17.38 -10.21 2.59
N ARG A 321 -16.91 -9.82 1.40
CA ARG A 321 -15.50 -9.47 1.15
C ARG A 321 -14.51 -10.53 1.62
N VAL A 322 -14.79 -11.79 1.29
CA VAL A 322 -13.88 -12.89 1.62
C VAL A 322 -12.57 -12.73 0.86
N VAL A 323 -11.47 -12.68 1.60
CA VAL A 323 -10.10 -12.67 1.07
C VAL A 323 -9.38 -13.87 1.66
N VAL A 324 -8.70 -14.63 0.81
CA VAL A 324 -7.83 -15.73 1.23
C VAL A 324 -6.46 -15.48 0.63
N THR A 325 -5.46 -15.35 1.49
CA THR A 325 -4.06 -15.13 1.12
C THR A 325 -3.23 -16.33 1.52
N LEU A 326 -2.32 -16.77 0.66
CA LEU A 326 -1.34 -17.80 1.03
C LEU A 326 -0.22 -17.13 1.86
N LEU A 327 0.00 -17.62 3.07
CA LEU A 327 1.08 -17.17 3.98
C LEU A 327 2.39 -17.93 3.69
N ASP A 328 2.74 -18.13 2.45
CA ASP A 328 4.01 -18.80 2.12
C ASP A 328 5.18 -17.85 2.42
N THR A 329 5.81 -18.08 3.57
CA THR A 329 6.87 -17.23 4.11
C THR A 329 8.27 -17.73 3.79
N THR A 330 8.40 -18.78 3.00
CA THR A 330 9.72 -19.21 2.54
C THR A 330 10.12 -18.29 1.38
N PRO A 331 11.09 -17.36 1.55
CA PRO A 331 11.70 -16.73 0.39
C PRO A 331 12.30 -17.86 -0.44
N ALA A 332 11.67 -18.18 -1.55
CA ALA A 332 12.22 -19.15 -2.49
C ALA A 332 13.67 -18.73 -2.75
N THR A 333 14.63 -19.62 -2.45
CA THR A 333 16.03 -19.33 -2.73
C THR A 333 16.12 -18.96 -4.20
N PRO A 334 16.57 -17.72 -4.55
CA PRO A 334 16.50 -17.26 -5.92
C PRO A 334 17.23 -18.24 -6.84
N GLN A 335 16.57 -18.64 -7.92
CA GLN A 335 17.19 -19.48 -8.92
C GLN A 335 18.15 -18.63 -9.78
N ARG A 336 19.24 -19.23 -10.24
CA ARG A 336 20.11 -18.56 -11.21
C ARG A 336 19.34 -18.35 -12.51
N GLY A 337 19.27 -17.11 -12.94
CA GLY A 337 18.54 -16.71 -14.15
C GLY A 337 18.08 -15.26 -14.06
N VAL A 338 17.35 -14.82 -15.07
CA VAL A 338 16.72 -13.51 -15.11
C VAL A 338 15.23 -13.68 -15.33
N SER A 339 14.41 -12.97 -14.55
CA SER A 339 12.98 -12.85 -14.77
C SER A 339 12.61 -11.43 -15.18
N LEU A 340 11.44 -11.31 -15.80
CA LEU A 340 10.89 -10.06 -16.25
C LEU A 340 9.63 -9.75 -15.44
N VAL A 341 9.49 -8.49 -15.00
CA VAL A 341 8.28 -7.96 -14.36
C VAL A 341 7.88 -6.70 -15.11
N ALA A 342 6.63 -6.58 -15.53
CA ALA A 342 6.17 -5.41 -16.26
C ALA A 342 4.78 -4.96 -15.81
N CYS A 343 4.60 -3.64 -15.69
CA CYS A 343 3.31 -3.05 -15.36
C CYS A 343 2.40 -2.96 -16.58
N ALA A 344 1.10 -3.23 -16.39
CA ALA A 344 0.07 -3.23 -17.41
C ALA A 344 -1.12 -2.36 -17.01
N ALA A 345 -1.54 -1.44 -17.89
CA ALA A 345 -2.69 -0.57 -17.67
C ALA A 345 -4.02 -1.14 -18.22
N GLY A 346 -3.99 -2.30 -18.86
CA GLY A 346 -5.16 -2.96 -19.45
C GLY A 346 -4.97 -4.46 -19.60
N PRO A 347 -6.06 -5.23 -19.73
CA PRO A 347 -6.01 -6.70 -19.77
C PRO A 347 -5.24 -7.23 -20.99
N GLY A 348 -5.40 -6.63 -22.15
CA GLY A 348 -4.69 -7.07 -23.35
C GLY A 348 -3.18 -6.76 -23.28
N ILE A 349 -2.78 -5.62 -22.70
CA ILE A 349 -1.36 -5.35 -22.42
C ILE A 349 -0.81 -6.39 -21.45
N ALA A 350 -1.58 -6.76 -20.41
CA ALA A 350 -1.18 -7.80 -19.45
C ALA A 350 -1.00 -9.17 -20.12
N GLU A 351 -1.86 -9.50 -21.08
CA GLU A 351 -1.76 -10.74 -21.85
C GLU A 351 -0.48 -10.78 -22.69
N VAL A 352 -0.15 -9.71 -23.42
CA VAL A 352 1.10 -9.61 -24.21
C VAL A 352 2.33 -9.74 -23.32
N ILE A 353 2.35 -9.06 -22.16
CA ILE A 353 3.44 -9.17 -21.17
C ILE A 353 3.60 -10.62 -20.71
N THR A 354 2.49 -11.29 -20.38
CA THR A 354 2.51 -12.70 -19.92
C THR A 354 2.95 -13.66 -21.02
N GLN A 355 2.52 -13.44 -22.26
CA GLN A 355 2.97 -14.22 -23.42
C GLN A 355 4.47 -14.05 -23.70
N ALA A 356 5.03 -12.88 -23.39
CA ALA A 356 6.47 -12.65 -23.44
C ALA A 356 7.25 -13.31 -22.28
N GLY A 357 6.57 -14.03 -21.37
CA GLY A 357 7.19 -14.72 -20.24
C GLY A 357 7.49 -13.81 -19.04
N ALA A 358 6.92 -12.63 -18.99
CA ALA A 358 7.07 -11.69 -17.88
C ALA A 358 5.90 -11.77 -16.89
N VAL A 359 6.17 -11.54 -15.61
CA VAL A 359 5.13 -11.35 -14.59
C VAL A 359 4.46 -10.01 -14.83
N SER A 360 3.15 -10.02 -15.02
CA SER A 360 2.36 -8.81 -15.28
C SER A 360 1.78 -8.25 -13.98
N VAL A 361 2.00 -6.96 -13.73
CA VAL A 361 1.47 -6.24 -12.55
C VAL A 361 0.45 -5.21 -13.00
N PRO A 362 -0.81 -5.26 -12.54
CA PRO A 362 -1.79 -4.24 -12.87
C PRO A 362 -1.35 -2.85 -12.39
N SER A 363 -1.28 -1.89 -13.31
CA SER A 363 -0.92 -0.50 -12.98
C SER A 363 -1.43 0.44 -14.07
N GLY A 364 -2.38 1.28 -13.73
CA GLY A 364 -2.98 2.23 -14.66
C GLY A 364 -3.65 3.41 -13.94
N PRO A 365 -4.35 4.28 -14.67
CA PRO A 365 -5.13 5.36 -14.08
C PRO A 365 -6.13 4.80 -13.05
N GLY A 366 -6.14 5.40 -11.85
CA GLY A 366 -7.00 4.95 -10.74
C GLY A 366 -6.43 3.81 -9.89
N HIS A 367 -5.44 3.07 -10.37
CA HIS A 367 -4.74 2.03 -9.63
C HIS A 367 -3.28 1.98 -10.06
N ARG A 368 -2.40 2.67 -9.35
CA ARG A 368 -0.94 2.60 -9.57
C ARG A 368 -0.36 1.46 -8.76
N ALA A 369 0.50 0.66 -9.38
CA ALA A 369 1.19 -0.41 -8.68
C ALA A 369 2.02 0.16 -7.52
N SER A 370 1.81 -0.37 -6.33
CA SER A 370 2.59 -0.04 -5.15
C SER A 370 3.95 -0.74 -5.17
N ALA A 371 4.89 -0.24 -4.36
CA ALA A 371 6.18 -0.92 -4.20
C ALA A 371 6.01 -2.36 -3.67
N GLY A 372 5.01 -2.59 -2.79
CA GLY A 372 4.70 -3.93 -2.27
C GLY A 372 4.23 -4.90 -3.36
N GLU A 373 3.31 -4.47 -4.25
CA GLU A 373 2.87 -5.29 -5.39
C GLU A 373 4.03 -5.61 -6.33
N LEU A 374 4.93 -4.63 -6.56
CA LEU A 374 6.12 -4.85 -7.38
C LEU A 374 7.12 -5.80 -6.72
N VAL A 375 7.33 -5.72 -5.40
CA VAL A 375 8.16 -6.68 -4.66
C VAL A 375 7.56 -8.09 -4.74
N ALA A 376 6.24 -8.22 -4.57
CA ALA A 376 5.57 -9.51 -4.71
C ALA A 376 5.79 -10.12 -6.10
N ALA A 377 5.64 -9.32 -7.17
CA ALA A 377 5.90 -9.76 -8.54
C ALA A 377 7.39 -10.12 -8.78
N VAL A 378 8.32 -9.39 -8.17
CA VAL A 378 9.75 -9.72 -8.19
C VAL A 378 10.02 -11.06 -7.51
N ARG A 379 9.34 -11.35 -6.40
CA ARG A 379 9.43 -12.66 -5.72
C ARG A 379 8.84 -13.79 -6.58
N GLU A 380 7.69 -13.54 -7.22
CA GLU A 380 7.02 -14.48 -8.13
C GLU A 380 7.92 -14.88 -9.30
N GLY A 381 8.71 -13.94 -9.84
CA GLY A 381 9.68 -14.23 -10.88
C GLY A 381 10.74 -15.27 -10.51
N GLY A 382 11.01 -15.48 -9.23
CA GLY A 382 11.79 -16.61 -8.69
C GLY A 382 13.30 -16.57 -8.93
N THR A 383 13.88 -15.51 -9.53
CA THR A 383 15.29 -15.41 -9.90
C THR A 383 16.09 -14.41 -9.07
N GLU A 384 17.43 -14.54 -9.08
CA GLU A 384 18.34 -13.58 -8.41
C GLU A 384 18.36 -12.22 -9.12
N GLU A 385 18.24 -12.24 -10.46
CA GLU A 385 18.27 -11.05 -11.31
C GLU A 385 16.87 -10.82 -11.90
N VAL A 386 16.34 -9.62 -11.78
CA VAL A 386 15.02 -9.25 -12.28
C VAL A 386 15.12 -7.97 -13.09
N ILE A 387 14.46 -7.91 -14.24
CA ILE A 387 14.30 -6.68 -15.01
C ILE A 387 12.87 -6.21 -14.85
N LEU A 388 12.69 -4.99 -14.32
CA LEU A 388 11.41 -4.39 -14.00
C LEU A 388 11.09 -3.22 -14.93
N LEU A 389 9.92 -3.27 -15.59
CA LEU A 389 9.40 -2.23 -16.49
C LEU A 389 8.18 -1.54 -15.87
N PRO A 390 8.31 -0.33 -15.35
CA PRO A 390 7.21 0.40 -14.70
C PRO A 390 6.10 0.83 -15.67
N ASN A 391 6.44 1.10 -16.93
CA ASN A 391 5.54 1.48 -18.03
C ASN A 391 4.62 2.70 -17.74
N ASP A 392 4.99 3.47 -16.73
CA ASP A 392 4.30 4.66 -16.29
C ASP A 392 5.25 5.55 -15.47
N ARG A 393 5.18 6.87 -15.68
CA ARG A 393 6.04 7.85 -14.99
C ARG A 393 5.83 7.83 -13.47
N ASP A 394 4.57 7.71 -13.04
CA ASP A 394 4.22 7.78 -11.62
C ASP A 394 4.59 6.49 -10.87
N THR A 395 4.60 5.34 -11.58
CA THR A 395 5.00 4.04 -11.03
C THR A 395 6.52 3.91 -10.86
N ARG A 396 7.32 4.75 -11.54
CA ARG A 396 8.79 4.68 -11.51
C ARG A 396 9.36 4.73 -10.08
N MET A 397 8.85 5.63 -9.25
CA MET A 397 9.34 5.75 -7.87
C MET A 397 9.02 4.49 -7.04
N ALA A 398 7.84 3.89 -7.24
CA ALA A 398 7.49 2.62 -6.60
C ALA A 398 8.42 1.47 -7.05
N ALA A 399 8.81 1.45 -8.33
CA ALA A 399 9.74 0.48 -8.87
C ALA A 399 11.16 0.62 -8.27
N ASP A 400 11.64 1.86 -8.11
CA ASP A 400 12.94 2.12 -7.48
C ASP A 400 12.95 1.70 -6.00
N VAL A 401 11.84 1.91 -5.27
CA VAL A 401 11.67 1.43 -3.88
C VAL A 401 11.60 -0.10 -3.84
N ALA A 402 10.86 -0.73 -4.77
CA ALA A 402 10.79 -2.18 -4.86
C ALA A 402 12.17 -2.81 -5.13
N ALA A 403 12.97 -2.18 -5.99
CA ALA A 403 14.34 -2.62 -6.25
C ALA A 403 15.23 -2.58 -5.01
N GLN A 404 15.10 -1.53 -4.19
CA GLN A 404 15.83 -1.41 -2.93
C GLN A 404 15.39 -2.47 -1.90
N ALA A 405 14.08 -2.73 -1.80
CA ALA A 405 13.56 -3.76 -0.91
C ALA A 405 14.01 -5.15 -1.34
N ALA A 406 13.94 -5.49 -2.63
CA ALA A 406 14.37 -6.77 -3.18
C ALA A 406 15.88 -7.01 -2.99
N ALA A 407 16.70 -5.96 -2.98
CA ALA A 407 18.14 -6.06 -2.71
C ALA A 407 18.43 -6.58 -1.30
N GLN A 408 17.58 -6.30 -0.31
CA GLN A 408 17.69 -6.82 1.05
C GLN A 408 17.40 -8.33 1.10
N GLU A 409 16.66 -8.85 0.11
CA GLU A 409 16.37 -10.27 -0.07
C GLU A 409 17.40 -11.00 -0.96
N GLY A 410 18.52 -10.36 -1.28
CA GLY A 410 19.57 -10.92 -2.13
C GLY A 410 19.22 -10.95 -3.62
N ARG A 411 18.23 -10.15 -4.06
CA ARG A 411 17.83 -10.02 -5.47
C ARG A 411 18.33 -8.71 -6.05
N THR A 412 18.78 -8.74 -7.30
CA THR A 412 19.16 -7.54 -8.04
C THR A 412 18.06 -7.16 -9.02
N VAL A 413 17.43 -6.00 -8.83
CA VAL A 413 16.37 -5.51 -9.71
C VAL A 413 16.87 -4.36 -10.57
N HIS A 414 16.81 -4.56 -11.89
CA HIS A 414 17.18 -3.57 -12.90
C HIS A 414 15.92 -2.86 -13.40
N VAL A 415 15.71 -1.61 -12.99
CA VAL A 415 14.53 -0.84 -13.40
C VAL A 415 14.78 -0.17 -14.75
N ILE A 416 14.03 -0.56 -15.78
CA ILE A 416 14.07 0.06 -17.11
C ILE A 416 13.33 1.40 -17.08
N GLY A 417 13.85 2.40 -17.79
CA GLY A 417 13.29 3.75 -17.84
C GLY A 417 12.04 3.90 -18.71
N SER A 418 11.18 2.88 -18.81
CA SER A 418 9.92 2.96 -19.56
C SER A 418 8.90 3.83 -18.81
N THR A 419 8.34 4.83 -19.49
CA THR A 419 7.35 5.77 -18.95
C THR A 419 5.97 5.61 -19.59
N THR A 420 5.85 4.71 -20.56
CA THR A 420 4.60 4.37 -21.25
C THR A 420 4.56 2.88 -21.60
N ALA A 421 3.35 2.34 -21.76
CA ALA A 421 3.15 0.94 -22.13
C ALA A 421 3.88 0.57 -23.44
N VAL A 422 3.83 1.44 -24.45
CA VAL A 422 4.49 1.19 -25.76
C VAL A 422 6.01 1.11 -25.65
N GLN A 423 6.62 1.93 -24.79
CA GLN A 423 8.06 1.83 -24.50
C GLN A 423 8.42 0.51 -23.81
N GLY A 424 7.55 0.07 -22.90
CA GLY A 424 7.74 -1.21 -22.23
C GLY A 424 7.58 -2.42 -23.16
N LEU A 425 6.59 -2.38 -24.04
CA LEU A 425 6.36 -3.44 -25.04
C LEU A 425 7.54 -3.53 -26.01
N ALA A 426 8.01 -2.40 -26.55
CA ALA A 426 9.21 -2.34 -27.38
C ALA A 426 10.46 -2.90 -26.65
N ALA A 427 10.64 -2.53 -25.39
CA ALA A 427 11.74 -3.05 -24.58
C ALA A 427 11.62 -4.57 -24.34
N LEU A 428 10.42 -5.10 -24.12
CA LEU A 428 10.18 -6.54 -23.97
C LEU A 428 10.48 -7.31 -25.26
N ALA A 429 10.17 -6.74 -26.43
CA ALA A 429 10.39 -7.37 -27.72
C ALA A 429 11.88 -7.64 -28.02
N VAL A 430 12.80 -6.89 -27.44
CA VAL A 430 14.26 -7.07 -27.63
C VAL A 430 14.91 -7.92 -26.55
N PHE A 431 14.14 -8.44 -25.60
CA PHE A 431 14.69 -9.36 -24.59
C PHE A 431 15.08 -10.68 -25.21
N ASP A 432 16.31 -11.13 -24.95
CA ASP A 432 16.84 -12.42 -25.41
C ASP A 432 17.38 -13.22 -24.21
N PRO A 433 16.76 -14.36 -23.86
CA PRO A 433 17.22 -15.21 -22.75
C PRO A 433 18.63 -15.80 -22.98
N GLY A 434 19.16 -15.76 -24.20
CA GLY A 434 20.53 -16.19 -24.54
C GLY A 434 21.59 -15.13 -24.19
N LEU A 435 21.20 -13.90 -23.92
CA LEU A 435 22.11 -12.81 -23.55
C LEU A 435 22.30 -12.72 -22.04
N THR A 436 23.38 -12.08 -21.62
CA THR A 436 23.59 -11.75 -20.20
C THR A 436 22.58 -10.67 -19.74
N VAL A 437 22.29 -10.63 -18.42
CA VAL A 437 21.40 -9.62 -17.85
C VAL A 437 21.84 -8.21 -18.22
N THR A 438 23.13 -7.90 -18.12
CA THR A 438 23.68 -6.58 -18.49
C THR A 438 23.42 -6.25 -19.96
N GLN A 439 23.56 -7.21 -20.87
CA GLN A 439 23.27 -7.00 -22.29
C GLN A 439 21.79 -6.74 -22.53
N ASN A 440 20.90 -7.51 -21.89
CA ASN A 440 19.45 -7.31 -21.95
C ASN A 440 19.05 -5.95 -21.38
N VAL A 441 19.52 -5.59 -20.18
CA VAL A 441 19.26 -4.28 -19.57
C VAL A 441 19.68 -3.13 -20.50
N LEU A 442 20.85 -3.26 -21.13
CA LEU A 442 21.34 -2.24 -22.05
C LEU A 442 20.49 -2.16 -23.33
N ALA A 443 20.14 -3.30 -23.93
CA ALA A 443 19.30 -3.36 -25.12
C ALA A 443 17.90 -2.77 -24.82
N MET A 444 17.24 -3.28 -23.78
CA MET A 444 15.91 -2.86 -23.37
C MET A 444 15.86 -1.36 -23.00
N THR A 445 16.87 -0.86 -22.26
CA THR A 445 16.96 0.58 -21.92
C THR A 445 17.12 1.44 -23.18
N ARG A 446 17.94 1.03 -24.14
CA ARG A 446 18.14 1.75 -25.39
C ARG A 446 16.87 1.77 -26.24
N THR A 447 16.20 0.62 -26.37
CA THR A 447 14.95 0.52 -27.13
C THR A 447 13.85 1.37 -26.48
N ALA A 448 13.62 1.25 -25.17
CA ALA A 448 12.65 2.09 -24.47
C ALA A 448 12.92 3.59 -24.65
N ALA A 449 14.19 4.01 -24.61
CA ALA A 449 14.57 5.42 -24.80
C ALA A 449 14.47 5.88 -26.27
N ALA A 450 14.65 4.99 -27.24
CA ALA A 450 14.55 5.29 -28.66
C ALA A 450 13.10 5.33 -29.17
N THR A 451 12.20 4.55 -28.54
CA THR A 451 10.80 4.47 -28.93
C THR A 451 10.12 5.81 -28.72
N ARG A 452 9.78 6.49 -29.81
CA ARG A 452 8.97 7.70 -29.81
C ARG A 452 7.54 7.30 -29.48
N HIS A 453 6.87 8.08 -28.65
CA HIS A 453 5.55 7.70 -28.16
C HIS A 453 4.57 8.87 -28.13
N GLY A 454 3.32 8.55 -28.30
CA GLY A 454 2.19 9.46 -28.21
C GLY A 454 0.93 8.73 -27.80
N GLY A 455 -0.15 9.48 -27.64
CA GLY A 455 -1.45 8.90 -27.33
C GLY A 455 -2.56 9.92 -27.47
N VAL A 456 -3.78 9.44 -27.44
CA VAL A 456 -4.99 10.26 -27.48
C VAL A 456 -5.82 9.99 -26.24
N THR A 457 -6.31 11.05 -25.61
CA THR A 457 -7.20 11.00 -24.44
C THR A 457 -8.27 12.07 -24.54
N VAL A 458 -9.25 12.04 -23.63
CA VAL A 458 -10.32 13.05 -23.56
C VAL A 458 -10.16 13.86 -22.27
N ALA A 459 -10.30 15.17 -22.36
CA ALA A 459 -10.20 16.09 -21.23
C ALA A 459 -11.34 15.87 -20.24
N VAL A 460 -11.00 15.53 -18.99
CA VAL A 460 -11.95 15.37 -17.88
C VAL A 460 -12.09 16.66 -17.05
N LYS A 461 -11.26 17.65 -17.30
CA LYS A 461 -11.29 18.97 -16.67
C LYS A 461 -10.80 20.05 -17.64
N SER A 462 -11.31 21.27 -17.50
CA SER A 462 -10.79 22.43 -18.25
C SER A 462 -9.43 22.87 -17.68
N GLY A 463 -8.53 23.32 -18.56
CA GLY A 463 -7.20 23.75 -18.16
C GLY A 463 -6.40 24.38 -19.29
N LEU A 464 -5.16 24.76 -18.98
CA LEU A 464 -4.19 25.24 -19.95
C LEU A 464 -3.12 24.18 -20.14
N THR A 465 -2.87 23.81 -21.40
CA THR A 465 -1.88 22.80 -21.80
C THR A 465 -0.82 23.45 -22.69
N SER A 466 0.23 22.73 -23.06
CA SER A 466 1.22 23.18 -24.04
C SER A 466 0.59 23.37 -25.45
N GLY A 467 -0.47 22.64 -25.77
CA GLY A 467 -1.25 22.77 -27.01
C GLY A 467 -2.31 23.87 -26.97
N GLY A 468 -2.50 24.55 -25.83
CA GLY A 468 -3.51 25.60 -25.65
C GLY A 468 -4.50 25.31 -24.53
N ALA A 469 -5.56 26.13 -24.46
CA ALA A 469 -6.65 25.92 -23.52
C ALA A 469 -7.51 24.71 -23.95
N CYS A 470 -7.94 23.91 -23.01
CA CYS A 470 -8.87 22.81 -23.25
C CYS A 470 -10.09 22.90 -22.32
N GLU A 471 -11.21 22.41 -22.79
CA GLU A 471 -12.46 22.27 -22.06
C GLU A 471 -12.78 20.78 -21.84
N ILE A 472 -13.72 20.52 -20.93
CA ILE A 472 -14.18 19.13 -20.68
C ILE A 472 -14.79 18.57 -21.97
N GLY A 473 -14.30 17.37 -22.37
CA GLY A 473 -14.74 16.68 -23.58
C GLY A 473 -13.87 16.94 -24.81
N ASP A 474 -12.93 17.90 -24.75
CA ASP A 474 -11.94 18.07 -25.82
C ASP A 474 -11.05 16.84 -25.95
N VAL A 475 -10.66 16.54 -27.18
CA VAL A 475 -9.71 15.48 -27.49
C VAL A 475 -8.28 16.03 -27.38
N LEU A 476 -7.46 15.34 -26.61
CA LEU A 476 -6.10 15.75 -26.30
C LEU A 476 -5.09 14.80 -26.95
N GLY A 477 -4.19 15.34 -27.73
CA GLY A 477 -3.05 14.63 -28.26
C GLY A 477 -1.82 14.82 -27.38
N VAL A 478 -1.30 13.68 -26.90
CA VAL A 478 -0.12 13.61 -26.03
C VAL A 478 1.07 13.17 -26.88
N VAL A 479 2.15 13.93 -26.86
CA VAL A 479 3.42 13.59 -27.53
C VAL A 479 4.55 13.66 -26.52
N ALA A 480 5.32 12.59 -26.39
CA ALA A 480 6.41 12.47 -25.43
C ALA A 480 6.02 12.80 -23.96
N GLY A 481 4.75 12.56 -23.61
CA GLY A 481 4.20 12.79 -22.28
C GLY A 481 3.70 14.22 -22.02
N ASP A 482 3.67 15.09 -23.02
CA ASP A 482 3.11 16.44 -22.94
C ASP A 482 1.87 16.59 -23.85
N ILE A 483 0.86 17.34 -23.40
CA ILE A 483 -0.36 17.61 -24.17
C ILE A 483 -0.07 18.76 -25.14
N THR A 484 0.23 18.43 -26.38
CA THR A 484 0.65 19.40 -27.41
C THR A 484 -0.43 19.71 -28.45
N ILE A 485 -1.48 18.89 -28.51
CA ILE A 485 -2.58 19.02 -29.45
C ILE A 485 -3.90 19.05 -28.68
N VAL A 486 -4.77 19.99 -29.02
CA VAL A 486 -6.14 20.12 -28.49
C VAL A 486 -7.09 20.22 -29.64
N GLY A 487 -8.09 19.35 -29.73
CA GLY A 487 -9.08 19.30 -30.79
C GLY A 487 -10.41 18.75 -30.32
N SER A 488 -11.37 18.65 -31.23
CA SER A 488 -12.71 18.11 -30.96
C SER A 488 -13.00 16.78 -31.68
N ASP A 489 -12.14 16.41 -32.63
CA ASP A 489 -12.30 15.19 -33.44
C ASP A 489 -11.14 14.23 -33.16
N MET A 490 -11.47 13.01 -32.76
CA MET A 490 -10.47 11.99 -32.33
C MET A 490 -9.64 11.49 -33.53
N ASP A 491 -10.23 11.38 -34.72
CA ASP A 491 -9.52 10.93 -35.92
C ASP A 491 -8.49 12.00 -36.35
N GLU A 492 -8.86 13.29 -36.29
CA GLU A 492 -7.97 14.39 -36.62
C GLU A 492 -6.79 14.48 -35.63
N VAL A 493 -7.07 14.48 -34.33
CA VAL A 493 -6.04 14.52 -33.28
C VAL A 493 -5.13 13.29 -33.32
N ALA A 494 -5.67 12.09 -33.51
CA ALA A 494 -4.88 10.87 -33.62
C ALA A 494 -3.92 10.89 -34.82
N ARG A 495 -4.39 11.41 -35.97
CA ARG A 495 -3.55 11.61 -37.18
C ARG A 495 -2.42 12.61 -36.92
N GLU A 496 -2.72 13.72 -36.27
CA GLU A 496 -1.71 14.75 -35.98
C GLU A 496 -0.66 14.24 -34.99
N VAL A 497 -1.05 13.45 -33.95
CA VAL A 497 -0.12 12.77 -33.05
C VAL A 497 0.78 11.81 -33.82
N LEU A 498 0.21 10.94 -34.68
CA LEU A 498 0.96 9.97 -35.47
C LEU A 498 1.92 10.70 -36.44
N ASP A 499 1.48 11.70 -37.17
CA ASP A 499 2.32 12.46 -38.09
C ASP A 499 3.50 13.13 -37.34
N THR A 500 3.26 13.59 -36.11
CA THR A 500 4.29 14.23 -35.27
C THR A 500 5.36 13.22 -34.81
N ILE A 501 4.96 12.01 -34.40
CA ILE A 501 5.90 11.02 -33.85
C ILE A 501 6.53 10.12 -34.93
N THR A 502 5.86 9.90 -36.07
CA THR A 502 6.38 9.00 -37.12
C THR A 502 7.63 9.57 -37.78
N GLY A 503 7.68 10.85 -38.13
CA GLY A 503 8.87 11.51 -38.68
C GLY A 503 9.52 10.73 -39.85
N THR A 504 10.78 11.06 -40.16
CA THR A 504 11.55 10.33 -41.17
C THR A 504 12.29 9.17 -40.53
N GLY A 505 12.22 7.97 -41.13
CA GLY A 505 12.97 6.77 -40.70
C GLY A 505 12.22 5.89 -39.68
N ALA A 506 10.90 6.02 -39.59
CA ALA A 506 10.08 5.06 -38.87
C ALA A 506 10.01 3.74 -39.65
N GLU A 507 10.25 2.63 -38.98
CA GLU A 507 10.18 1.27 -39.54
C GLU A 507 8.92 0.55 -39.05
N LEU A 508 8.55 0.73 -37.79
CA LEU A 508 7.39 0.11 -37.13
C LEU A 508 6.57 1.14 -36.35
N VAL A 509 5.26 1.05 -36.44
CA VAL A 509 4.29 1.75 -35.59
C VAL A 509 3.48 0.73 -34.81
N THR A 510 3.59 0.73 -33.50
CA THR A 510 2.71 -0.04 -32.61
C THR A 510 1.53 0.81 -32.18
N VAL A 511 0.30 0.34 -32.45
CA VAL A 511 -0.95 0.95 -32.03
C VAL A 511 -1.57 0.12 -30.93
N VAL A 512 -1.70 0.66 -29.71
CA VAL A 512 -2.36 -0.03 -28.59
C VAL A 512 -3.76 0.59 -28.41
N VAL A 513 -4.77 -0.24 -28.57
CA VAL A 513 -6.19 0.14 -28.61
C VAL A 513 -6.79 0.02 -27.21
N GLY A 514 -7.40 1.09 -26.71
CA GLY A 514 -8.09 1.15 -25.42
C GLY A 514 -9.58 0.90 -25.51
N GLU A 515 -10.25 0.83 -24.35
CA GLU A 515 -11.68 0.54 -24.23
C GLU A 515 -12.59 1.53 -24.98
N ASP A 516 -12.19 2.80 -25.04
CA ASP A 516 -13.00 3.90 -25.62
C ASP A 516 -12.61 4.26 -27.05
N ALA A 517 -11.90 3.37 -27.78
CA ALA A 517 -11.51 3.63 -29.15
C ALA A 517 -12.74 3.54 -30.09
N PRO A 518 -13.02 4.58 -30.91
CA PRO A 518 -14.14 4.55 -31.85
C PRO A 518 -13.97 3.48 -32.94
N ASP A 519 -15.07 2.85 -33.31
CA ASP A 519 -15.13 1.85 -34.38
C ASP A 519 -14.54 2.39 -35.71
N GLY A 520 -13.72 1.58 -36.37
CA GLY A 520 -13.13 1.89 -37.66
C GLY A 520 -12.02 2.97 -37.65
N LEU A 521 -11.70 3.53 -36.47
CA LEU A 521 -10.62 4.53 -36.35
C LEU A 521 -9.25 3.87 -36.57
N VAL A 522 -9.02 2.74 -35.95
CA VAL A 522 -7.75 1.98 -36.02
C VAL A 522 -7.44 1.60 -37.47
N GLU A 523 -8.43 1.09 -38.20
CA GLU A 523 -8.28 0.68 -39.60
C GLU A 523 -7.89 1.87 -40.50
N ARG A 524 -8.48 3.07 -40.28
CA ARG A 524 -8.12 4.26 -41.04
C ARG A 524 -6.69 4.75 -40.75
N LEU A 525 -6.29 4.69 -39.48
CA LEU A 525 -4.93 5.07 -39.05
C LEU A 525 -3.88 4.06 -39.58
N THR A 526 -4.16 2.76 -39.49
CA THR A 526 -3.31 1.69 -40.01
C THR A 526 -3.09 1.86 -41.52
N ALA A 527 -4.19 1.98 -42.30
CA ALA A 527 -4.09 2.17 -43.74
C ALA A 527 -3.28 3.43 -44.13
N ARG A 528 -3.37 4.50 -43.33
CA ARG A 528 -2.59 5.74 -43.54
C ARG A 528 -1.09 5.45 -43.34
N VAL A 529 -0.70 4.82 -42.24
CA VAL A 529 0.71 4.53 -41.90
C VAL A 529 1.32 3.57 -42.93
N GLU A 530 0.60 2.49 -43.26
CA GLU A 530 1.04 1.52 -44.30
C GLU A 530 1.24 2.16 -45.67
N SER A 531 0.42 3.19 -46.02
CA SER A 531 0.60 3.95 -47.26
C SER A 531 1.96 4.66 -47.34
N GLN A 532 2.60 4.92 -46.20
CA GLN A 532 3.94 5.48 -46.07
C GLN A 532 5.05 4.43 -46.08
N ARG A 533 4.69 3.14 -46.24
CA ARG A 533 5.58 1.96 -46.19
C ARG A 533 6.21 1.71 -44.83
N VAL A 534 5.49 2.05 -43.79
CA VAL A 534 5.84 1.74 -42.40
C VAL A 534 5.00 0.55 -41.97
N GLU A 535 5.61 -0.42 -41.29
CA GLU A 535 4.90 -1.57 -40.73
C GLU A 535 4.04 -1.14 -39.56
N VAL A 536 2.86 -1.78 -39.39
CA VAL A 536 1.94 -1.45 -38.29
C VAL A 536 1.59 -2.72 -37.53
N GLU A 537 1.81 -2.69 -36.21
CA GLU A 537 1.34 -3.69 -35.29
C GLU A 537 0.19 -3.10 -34.45
N VAL A 538 -0.92 -3.84 -34.37
CA VAL A 538 -2.10 -3.42 -33.58
C VAL A 538 -2.28 -4.38 -32.43
N ILE A 539 -2.33 -3.83 -31.20
CA ILE A 539 -2.53 -4.58 -29.96
C ILE A 539 -3.85 -4.09 -29.34
N ASP A 540 -4.78 -5.01 -29.11
CA ASP A 540 -5.96 -4.73 -28.31
C ASP A 540 -5.56 -4.69 -26.82
N GLY A 541 -5.28 -3.50 -26.32
CA GLY A 541 -4.73 -3.30 -25.00
C GLY A 541 -5.77 -3.25 -23.88
N GLY A 542 -7.01 -2.81 -24.19
CA GLY A 542 -8.09 -2.64 -23.25
C GLY A 542 -7.77 -1.68 -22.10
N GLN A 543 -6.85 -0.71 -22.31
CA GLN A 543 -6.51 0.28 -21.29
C GLN A 543 -7.59 1.36 -21.19
N PRO A 544 -7.91 1.82 -19.95
CA PRO A 544 -8.85 2.92 -19.73
C PRO A 544 -8.21 4.28 -20.04
N HIS A 545 -9.03 5.29 -20.29
CA HIS A 545 -8.67 6.70 -20.45
C HIS A 545 -7.82 7.08 -21.67
N TYR A 546 -7.15 6.14 -22.29
CA TYR A 546 -6.39 6.35 -23.52
C TYR A 546 -6.98 5.47 -24.62
N PRO A 547 -7.94 5.98 -25.41
CA PRO A 547 -8.46 5.27 -26.58
C PRO A 547 -7.37 4.73 -27.49
N LEU A 548 -6.26 5.47 -27.63
CA LEU A 548 -5.12 5.07 -28.45
C LEU A 548 -3.80 5.45 -27.79
N LEU A 549 -2.86 4.51 -27.82
CA LEU A 549 -1.44 4.76 -27.55
C LEU A 549 -0.64 4.37 -28.79
N PHE A 550 0.42 5.12 -29.06
CA PHE A 550 1.29 4.92 -30.23
C PHE A 550 2.74 4.81 -29.81
N GLY A 551 3.42 3.81 -30.35
CA GLY A 551 4.88 3.64 -30.29
C GLY A 551 5.44 3.69 -31.69
N VAL A 552 6.62 4.31 -31.89
CA VAL A 552 7.29 4.38 -33.18
C VAL A 552 8.77 4.04 -33.01
N GLU A 553 9.21 3.07 -33.79
CA GLU A 553 10.60 2.57 -33.84
C GLU A 553 11.23 2.87 -35.19
#